data_940cc0548b8c35fb9459c7f1b951a776
#
_entry.id   940cc0548b8c35fb9459c7f1b951a776
#
_cell.length_a   1.000
_cell.length_b   1.000
_cell.length_c   1.000
_cell.angle_alpha   90.00
_cell.angle_beta   90.00
_cell.angle_gamma   90.00
#
_symmetry.space_group_name_H-M   'P 1'
#
loop_
_entity.id
_entity.type
_entity.pdbx_description
1 polymer ?
#
loop_
_entity_poly.entity_id
_entity_poly.type
_entity_poly.pdbx_seq_one_letter_code
_entity_poly.pdbx_strand_id
1 'polypeptide(L)'
;SLRGNRPRAWQCAAALPLTLYAANMELLAGLLTLLLLAYLAWCLWAHRRPHWLAWAQLGLCAANIVYALTCPGTALRYGNEVTSWFQDYGMRSLWQNFELGISAAMSRMVLEPHLLFFVFCVLLACAVWARYRQPLYRLFSLFPVSAALVLGVLGGPLRALAPRLSFFADAVTEKGTLTPLNAWTLKRWLPFLLLCAVLFACALELYLALGHGAAAYAGVAVYLSGFASYGAMGFSPSIWASGARSGFFFAFALVAAGALVLRALPEKRMPWRVFGCTAAVCALAQCLSLLGA
;
A
#
# COMPACT_ATOMS: atom_id res chain seq x y z
N SER A 1 23.02 2.43 -4.69
CA SER A 1 22.95 1.17 -3.96
C SER A 1 23.06 1.42 -2.46
N LEU A 2 22.15 0.88 -1.68
CA LEU A 2 22.11 1.00 -0.20
C LEU A 2 23.37 0.42 0.47
N ARG A 3 24.14 -0.42 -0.24
CA ARG A 3 25.39 -1.04 0.22
C ARG A 3 26.67 -0.29 -0.20
N GLY A 4 26.55 0.89 -0.79
CA GLY A 4 27.74 1.68 -1.19
C GLY A 4 28.44 1.26 -2.49
N ASN A 5 28.00 0.18 -3.15
CA ASN A 5 28.57 -0.21 -4.44
C ASN A 5 28.07 0.74 -5.53
N ARG A 6 28.99 1.34 -6.26
CA ARG A 6 28.68 2.17 -7.44
C ARG A 6 28.05 1.28 -8.52
N PRO A 7 26.92 1.68 -9.13
CA PRO A 7 26.34 0.92 -10.23
C PRO A 7 27.34 0.89 -11.41
N ARG A 8 27.37 -0.24 -12.10
CA ARG A 8 28.19 -0.39 -13.32
C ARG A 8 27.59 0.45 -14.46
N ALA A 9 28.42 0.89 -15.40
CA ALA A 9 27.96 1.73 -16.51
C ALA A 9 26.78 1.14 -17.28
N TRP A 10 26.78 -0.16 -17.55
CA TRP A 10 25.65 -0.83 -18.21
C TRP A 10 24.35 -0.80 -17.40
N GLN A 11 24.44 -0.85 -16.05
CA GLN A 11 23.27 -0.75 -15.18
C GLN A 11 22.65 0.65 -15.26
N CYS A 12 23.50 1.70 -15.34
CA CYS A 12 23.01 3.07 -15.55
C CYS A 12 22.37 3.22 -16.94
N ALA A 13 23.00 2.65 -17.97
CA ALA A 13 22.49 2.69 -19.34
C ALA A 13 21.16 1.94 -19.50
N ALA A 14 20.95 0.84 -18.78
CA ALA A 14 19.68 0.10 -18.79
C ALA A 14 18.60 0.78 -17.92
N ALA A 15 18.98 1.38 -16.78
CA ALA A 15 18.04 1.93 -15.83
C ALA A 15 17.25 3.13 -16.38
N LEU A 16 17.86 4.00 -17.18
CA LEU A 16 17.18 5.18 -17.72
C LEU A 16 16.08 4.84 -18.73
N PRO A 17 16.31 4.01 -19.78
CA PRO A 17 15.24 3.55 -20.66
C PRO A 17 14.13 2.78 -19.95
N LEU A 18 14.50 1.92 -18.97
CA LEU A 18 13.51 1.20 -18.17
C LEU A 18 12.67 2.14 -17.32
N THR A 19 13.27 3.18 -16.72
CA THR A 19 12.54 4.20 -15.97
C THR A 19 11.59 4.97 -16.89
N LEU A 20 12.04 5.37 -18.08
CA LEU A 20 11.22 6.08 -19.07
C LEU A 20 10.02 5.22 -19.49
N TYR A 21 10.24 3.94 -19.79
CA TYR A 21 9.19 3.00 -20.14
C TYR A 21 8.20 2.81 -19.00
N ALA A 22 8.71 2.57 -17.80
CA ALA A 22 7.88 2.36 -16.59
C ALA A 22 7.07 3.61 -16.22
N ALA A 23 7.68 4.80 -16.32
CA ALA A 23 7.03 6.07 -16.01
C ALA A 23 5.92 6.45 -17.01
N ASN A 24 5.80 5.77 -18.15
CA ASN A 24 4.68 5.94 -19.08
C ASN A 24 3.33 5.53 -18.47
N MET A 25 3.34 4.71 -17.40
CA MET A 25 2.16 4.45 -16.57
C MET A 25 2.13 5.45 -15.41
N GLU A 26 1.10 6.29 -15.34
CA GLU A 26 0.96 7.36 -14.34
C GLU A 26 1.13 6.88 -12.89
N LEU A 27 0.49 5.75 -12.54
CA LEU A 27 0.60 5.15 -11.20
C LEU A 27 2.02 4.65 -10.89
N LEU A 28 2.70 4.08 -11.88
CA LEU A 28 4.06 3.59 -11.72
C LEU A 28 5.06 4.75 -11.66
N ALA A 29 4.82 5.82 -12.43
CA ALA A 29 5.60 7.06 -12.32
C ALA A 29 5.49 7.65 -10.91
N GLY A 30 4.28 7.70 -10.34
CA GLY A 30 4.05 8.14 -8.95
C GLY A 30 4.77 7.25 -7.94
N LEU A 31 4.64 5.93 -8.06
CA LEU A 31 5.34 4.96 -7.20
C LEU A 31 6.87 5.15 -7.24
N LEU A 32 7.44 5.21 -8.45
CA LEU A 32 8.88 5.42 -8.62
C LEU A 32 9.34 6.76 -8.06
N THR A 33 8.56 7.81 -8.26
CA THR A 33 8.83 9.14 -7.67
C THR A 33 8.91 9.06 -6.16
N LEU A 34 7.93 8.43 -5.50
CA LEU A 34 7.93 8.27 -4.04
C LEU A 34 9.12 7.45 -3.53
N LEU A 35 9.47 6.35 -4.22
CA LEU A 35 10.63 5.54 -3.87
C LEU A 35 11.96 6.29 -4.06
N LEU A 36 12.08 7.08 -5.12
CA LEU A 36 13.27 7.91 -5.37
C LEU A 36 13.39 9.03 -4.33
N LEU A 37 12.28 9.70 -3.98
CA LEU A 37 12.25 10.70 -2.92
C LEU A 37 12.61 10.08 -1.57
N ALA A 38 12.07 8.91 -1.23
CA ALA A 38 12.43 8.18 -0.02
C ALA A 38 13.93 7.82 0.00
N TYR A 39 14.49 7.39 -1.13
CA TYR A 39 15.93 7.12 -1.25
C TYR A 39 16.77 8.38 -1.06
N LEU A 40 16.36 9.51 -1.66
CA LEU A 40 17.06 10.80 -1.50
C LEU A 40 16.98 11.29 -0.05
N ALA A 41 15.81 11.20 0.59
CA ALA A 41 15.63 11.53 2.00
C ALA A 41 16.51 10.67 2.90
N TRP A 42 16.60 9.36 2.62
CA TRP A 42 17.54 8.47 3.30
C TRP A 42 18.98 8.92 3.14
N CYS A 43 19.40 9.27 1.90
CA CYS A 43 20.76 9.72 1.66
C CYS A 43 21.08 11.00 2.45
N LEU A 44 20.15 11.96 2.52
CA LEU A 44 20.30 13.18 3.30
C LEU A 44 20.43 12.88 4.80
N TRP A 45 19.53 12.04 5.33
CA TRP A 45 19.56 11.67 6.74
C TRP A 45 20.82 10.88 7.13
N ALA A 46 21.29 9.98 6.25
CA ALA A 46 22.50 9.19 6.46
C ALA A 46 23.78 9.93 6.07
N HIS A 47 23.74 11.23 5.77
CA HIS A 47 24.85 12.05 5.30
C HIS A 47 25.64 11.43 4.13
N ARG A 48 24.90 10.73 3.22
CA ARG A 48 25.47 10.09 2.02
C ARG A 48 25.17 10.91 0.78
N ARG A 49 26.11 10.95 -0.16
CA ARG A 49 25.86 11.59 -1.46
C ARG A 49 25.01 10.66 -2.33
N PRO A 50 23.82 11.09 -2.80
CA PRO A 50 23.02 10.29 -3.71
C PRO A 50 23.74 10.15 -5.06
N HIS A 51 23.55 9.01 -5.72
CA HIS A 51 24.09 8.81 -7.07
C HIS A 51 23.31 9.67 -8.06
N TRP A 52 24.00 10.27 -9.04
CA TRP A 52 23.41 11.14 -10.08
C TRP A 52 22.22 10.46 -10.81
N LEU A 53 22.28 9.13 -10.97
CA LEU A 53 21.22 8.33 -11.58
C LEU A 53 19.86 8.52 -10.91
N ALA A 54 19.80 8.65 -9.58
CA ALA A 54 18.56 8.88 -8.86
C ALA A 54 17.92 10.22 -9.24
N TRP A 55 18.73 11.26 -9.42
CA TRP A 55 18.24 12.56 -9.87
C TRP A 55 17.76 12.52 -11.32
N ALA A 56 18.49 11.82 -12.21
CA ALA A 56 18.09 11.64 -13.60
C ALA A 56 16.76 10.86 -13.71
N GLN A 57 16.60 9.77 -12.95
CA GLN A 57 15.36 9.01 -12.89
C GLN A 57 14.20 9.82 -12.33
N LEU A 58 14.43 10.61 -11.28
CA LEU A 58 13.41 11.51 -10.72
C LEU A 58 12.98 12.57 -11.75
N GLY A 59 13.93 13.14 -12.48
CA GLY A 59 13.64 14.08 -13.57
C GLY A 59 12.80 13.46 -14.69
N LEU A 60 13.11 12.21 -15.08
CA LEU A 60 12.30 11.46 -16.05
C LEU A 60 10.88 11.19 -15.56
N CYS A 61 10.72 10.77 -14.30
CA CYS A 61 9.40 10.56 -13.70
C CYS A 61 8.60 11.88 -13.66
N ALA A 62 9.23 12.97 -13.22
CA ALA A 62 8.60 14.28 -13.17
C ALA A 62 8.16 14.77 -14.57
N ALA A 63 9.03 14.62 -15.59
CA ALA A 63 8.71 14.98 -16.96
C ALA A 63 7.51 14.18 -17.49
N ASN A 64 7.45 12.86 -17.22
CA ASN A 64 6.30 12.04 -17.63
C ASN A 64 5.01 12.43 -16.89
N ILE A 65 5.07 12.74 -15.60
CA ILE A 65 3.91 13.20 -14.83
C ILE A 65 3.40 14.53 -15.42
N VAL A 66 4.29 15.48 -15.67
CA VAL A 66 3.92 16.77 -16.30
C VAL A 66 3.31 16.52 -17.69
N TYR A 67 3.91 15.67 -18.51
CA TYR A 67 3.37 15.32 -19.82
C TYR A 67 1.97 14.70 -19.70
N ALA A 68 1.77 13.74 -18.79
CA ALA A 68 0.47 13.11 -18.58
C ALA A 68 -0.61 14.12 -18.15
N LEU A 69 -0.25 15.08 -17.28
CA LEU A 69 -1.18 16.11 -16.81
C LEU A 69 -1.51 17.18 -17.88
N THR A 70 -0.59 17.44 -18.81
CA THR A 70 -0.77 18.47 -19.85
C THR A 70 -1.27 17.90 -21.18
N CYS A 71 -1.29 16.58 -21.35
CA CYS A 71 -1.72 15.94 -22.59
C CYS A 71 -3.22 16.15 -22.83
N PRO A 72 -3.63 16.68 -24.02
CA PRO A 72 -5.04 16.89 -24.35
C PRO A 72 -5.87 15.60 -24.28
N GLY A 73 -5.28 14.44 -24.61
CA GLY A 73 -5.95 13.14 -24.51
C GLY A 73 -6.34 12.77 -23.08
N THR A 74 -5.55 13.19 -22.08
CA THR A 74 -5.88 12.98 -20.66
C THR A 74 -7.10 13.80 -20.24
N ALA A 75 -7.22 15.05 -20.73
CA ALA A 75 -8.38 15.89 -20.46
C ALA A 75 -9.68 15.33 -21.08
N LEU A 76 -9.62 14.81 -22.31
CA LEU A 76 -10.75 14.15 -22.95
C LEU A 76 -11.15 12.86 -22.22
N ARG A 77 -10.17 12.04 -21.85
CA ARG A 77 -10.40 10.82 -21.05
C ARG A 77 -11.07 11.16 -19.71
N TYR A 78 -10.56 12.16 -19.00
CA TYR A 78 -11.12 12.63 -17.75
C TYR A 78 -12.58 13.04 -17.89
N GLY A 79 -12.95 13.82 -18.91
CA GLY A 79 -14.33 14.21 -19.16
C GLY A 79 -15.25 13.00 -19.39
N ASN A 80 -14.80 12.03 -20.19
CA ASN A 80 -15.55 10.80 -20.44
C ASN A 80 -15.68 9.93 -19.16
N GLU A 81 -14.64 9.84 -18.36
CA GLU A 81 -14.67 9.07 -17.10
C GLU A 81 -15.59 9.71 -16.06
N VAL A 82 -15.63 11.04 -15.95
CA VAL A 82 -16.55 11.76 -15.06
C VAL A 82 -18.00 11.46 -15.44
N THR A 83 -18.34 11.55 -16.73
CA THR A 83 -19.72 11.29 -17.19
C THR A 83 -20.14 9.83 -17.04
N SER A 84 -19.21 8.89 -17.21
CA SER A 84 -19.51 7.46 -17.22
C SER A 84 -19.45 6.79 -15.83
N TRP A 85 -18.56 7.25 -14.95
CA TRP A 85 -18.27 6.52 -13.70
C TRP A 85 -18.55 7.29 -12.44
N PHE A 86 -18.36 8.63 -12.41
CA PHE A 86 -18.51 9.42 -11.21
C PHE A 86 -18.94 10.85 -11.50
N GLN A 87 -20.22 11.06 -11.77
CA GLN A 87 -20.77 12.34 -12.25
C GLN A 87 -20.48 13.54 -11.33
N ASP A 88 -20.49 13.34 -10.00
CA ASP A 88 -20.23 14.40 -9.02
C ASP A 88 -18.73 14.69 -8.81
N TYR A 89 -17.83 13.98 -9.55
CA TYR A 89 -16.40 14.07 -9.30
C TYR A 89 -15.84 15.47 -9.53
N GLY A 90 -16.30 16.17 -10.55
CA GLY A 90 -15.85 17.53 -10.87
C GLY A 90 -16.14 18.59 -9.83
N MET A 91 -17.07 18.33 -8.89
CA MET A 91 -17.42 19.23 -7.78
C MET A 91 -16.58 18.98 -6.51
N ARG A 92 -15.73 17.97 -6.51
CA ARG A 92 -14.94 17.59 -5.34
C ARG A 92 -13.71 18.48 -5.18
N SER A 93 -13.40 18.82 -3.91
CA SER A 93 -12.15 19.51 -3.57
C SER A 93 -10.96 18.54 -3.62
N LEU A 94 -9.74 19.05 -3.72
CA LEU A 94 -8.52 18.26 -3.65
C LEU A 94 -8.43 17.45 -2.35
N TRP A 95 -8.90 18.00 -1.24
CA TRP A 95 -8.95 17.29 0.05
C TRP A 95 -9.91 16.10 0.02
N GLN A 96 -11.08 16.27 -0.58
CA GLN A 96 -12.05 15.19 -0.74
C GLN A 96 -11.52 14.06 -1.64
N ASN A 97 -10.77 14.40 -2.68
CA ASN A 97 -10.14 13.42 -3.57
C ASN A 97 -9.00 12.69 -2.85
N PHE A 98 -8.21 13.39 -2.07
CA PHE A 98 -7.17 12.78 -1.23
C PHE A 98 -7.77 11.82 -0.20
N GLU A 99 -8.80 12.26 0.52
CA GLU A 99 -9.51 11.42 1.50
C GLU A 99 -10.14 10.19 0.85
N LEU A 100 -10.80 10.37 -0.30
CA LEU A 100 -11.37 9.29 -1.07
C LEU A 100 -10.31 8.24 -1.46
N GLY A 101 -9.16 8.69 -1.95
CA GLY A 101 -8.07 7.80 -2.32
C GLY A 101 -7.53 6.99 -1.14
N ILE A 102 -7.31 7.64 0.00
CA ILE A 102 -6.86 6.97 1.23
C ILE A 102 -7.93 5.99 1.72
N SER A 103 -9.18 6.40 1.78
CA SER A 103 -10.30 5.55 2.23
C SER A 103 -10.49 4.34 1.32
N ALA A 104 -10.43 4.51 0.00
CA ALA A 104 -10.51 3.42 -0.96
C ALA A 104 -9.32 2.44 -0.83
N ALA A 105 -8.10 2.97 -0.67
CA ALA A 105 -6.92 2.13 -0.46
C ALA A 105 -7.03 1.31 0.84
N MET A 106 -7.50 1.92 1.93
CA MET A 106 -7.72 1.23 3.21
C MET A 106 -8.86 0.20 3.11
N SER A 107 -9.94 0.51 2.40
CA SER A 107 -11.03 -0.44 2.16
C SER A 107 -10.52 -1.70 1.47
N ARG A 108 -9.78 -1.53 0.38
CA ARG A 108 -9.16 -2.64 -0.34
C ARG A 108 -8.16 -3.42 0.50
N MET A 109 -7.43 -2.76 1.37
CA MET A 109 -6.43 -3.39 2.23
C MET A 109 -7.04 -4.19 3.37
N VAL A 110 -8.05 -3.64 4.06
CA VAL A 110 -8.52 -4.15 5.35
C VAL A 110 -9.96 -4.64 5.32
N LEU A 111 -10.88 -3.94 4.61
CA LEU A 111 -12.32 -4.23 4.67
C LEU A 111 -12.77 -5.25 3.63
N GLU A 112 -12.03 -5.36 2.53
CA GLU A 112 -12.25 -6.41 1.54
C GLU A 112 -11.41 -7.64 1.87
N PRO A 113 -11.84 -8.86 1.46
CA PRO A 113 -11.09 -10.08 1.71
C PRO A 113 -9.78 -10.11 0.91
N HIS A 114 -8.75 -9.47 1.42
CA HIS A 114 -7.43 -9.35 0.78
C HIS A 114 -6.46 -10.37 1.40
N LEU A 115 -6.50 -11.62 0.91
CA LEU A 115 -5.73 -12.74 1.48
C LEU A 115 -4.22 -12.47 1.48
N LEU A 116 -3.68 -11.82 0.45
CA LEU A 116 -2.26 -11.44 0.42
C LEU A 116 -1.89 -10.50 1.56
N PHE A 117 -2.73 -9.50 1.85
CA PHE A 117 -2.51 -8.60 2.96
C PHE A 117 -2.59 -9.34 4.31
N PHE A 118 -3.55 -10.24 4.46
CA PHE A 118 -3.65 -11.07 5.66
C PHE A 118 -2.39 -11.92 5.88
N VAL A 119 -1.90 -12.61 4.83
CA VAL A 119 -0.63 -13.37 4.89
C VAL A 119 0.55 -12.46 5.23
N PHE A 120 0.58 -11.27 4.69
CA PHE A 120 1.61 -10.28 5.01
C PHE A 120 1.58 -9.87 6.48
N CYS A 121 0.40 -9.60 7.06
CA CYS A 121 0.26 -9.31 8.50
C CYS A 121 0.74 -10.49 9.36
N VAL A 122 0.38 -11.73 9.01
CA VAL A 122 0.86 -12.93 9.71
C VAL A 122 2.37 -13.08 9.61
N LEU A 123 2.97 -12.79 8.45
CA LEU A 123 4.42 -12.77 8.29
C LEU A 123 5.08 -11.76 9.20
N LEU A 124 4.55 -10.55 9.29
CA LEU A 124 5.07 -9.50 10.17
C LEU A 124 4.97 -9.91 11.65
N ALA A 125 3.82 -10.42 12.07
CA ALA A 125 3.63 -10.91 13.44
C ALA A 125 4.63 -12.04 13.77
N CYS A 126 4.78 -13.03 12.90
CA CYS A 126 5.77 -14.11 13.05
C CYS A 126 7.20 -13.56 13.15
N ALA A 127 7.53 -12.54 12.36
CA ALA A 127 8.84 -11.91 12.36
C ALA A 127 9.13 -11.16 13.67
N VAL A 128 8.15 -10.39 14.15
CA VAL A 128 8.23 -9.69 15.44
C VAL A 128 8.39 -10.71 16.59
N TRP A 129 7.63 -11.81 16.59
CA TRP A 129 7.72 -12.87 17.58
C TRP A 129 9.08 -13.58 17.57
N ALA A 130 9.66 -13.78 16.40
CA ALA A 130 10.99 -14.37 16.27
C ALA A 130 12.10 -13.46 16.83
N ARG A 131 11.91 -12.14 16.75
CA ARG A 131 12.92 -11.15 17.12
C ARG A 131 12.78 -10.64 18.55
N TYR A 132 11.54 -10.45 19.03
CA TYR A 132 11.25 -9.83 20.32
C TYR A 132 10.59 -10.82 21.28
N ARG A 133 11.10 -10.91 22.51
CA ARG A 133 10.52 -11.75 23.58
C ARG A 133 9.53 -11.00 24.47
N GLN A 134 9.54 -9.67 24.42
CA GLN A 134 8.68 -8.83 25.24
C GLN A 134 7.21 -9.02 24.85
N PRO A 135 6.30 -9.25 25.83
CA PRO A 135 4.88 -9.55 25.54
C PRO A 135 4.18 -8.38 24.86
N LEU A 136 4.59 -7.15 25.14
CA LEU A 136 3.99 -5.95 24.54
C LEU A 136 4.15 -5.94 23.00
N TYR A 137 5.35 -6.22 22.47
CA TYR A 137 5.56 -6.28 21.03
C TYR A 137 4.79 -7.42 20.37
N ARG A 138 4.67 -8.56 21.07
CA ARG A 138 3.90 -9.71 20.58
C ARG A 138 2.41 -9.41 20.54
N LEU A 139 1.88 -8.77 21.58
CA LEU A 139 0.47 -8.36 21.62
C LEU A 139 0.18 -7.31 20.54
N PHE A 140 1.05 -6.30 20.40
CA PHE A 140 0.91 -5.28 19.38
C PHE A 140 0.88 -5.87 17.97
N SER A 141 1.72 -6.86 17.69
CA SER A 141 1.78 -7.49 16.36
C SER A 141 0.56 -8.34 16.00
N LEU A 142 -0.31 -8.64 16.94
CA LEU A 142 -1.59 -9.30 16.66
C LEU A 142 -2.66 -8.31 16.18
N PHE A 143 -2.47 -7.00 16.37
CA PHE A 143 -3.45 -6.00 16.02
C PHE A 143 -3.76 -5.95 14.51
N PRO A 144 -2.79 -5.81 13.57
CA PRO A 144 -3.07 -5.85 12.13
C PRO A 144 -3.63 -7.21 11.67
N VAL A 145 -3.14 -8.32 12.26
CA VAL A 145 -3.65 -9.66 11.96
C VAL A 145 -5.13 -9.78 12.33
N SER A 146 -5.48 -9.36 13.55
CA SER A 146 -6.87 -9.41 14.01
C SER A 146 -7.77 -8.48 13.22
N ALA A 147 -7.32 -7.28 12.87
CA ALA A 147 -8.06 -6.34 12.04
C ALA A 147 -8.31 -6.91 10.62
N ALA A 148 -7.28 -7.43 9.95
CA ALA A 148 -7.41 -8.04 8.63
C ALA A 148 -8.31 -9.30 8.65
N LEU A 149 -8.24 -10.10 9.73
CA LEU A 149 -9.09 -11.26 9.89
C LEU A 149 -10.56 -10.86 10.12
N VAL A 150 -10.82 -10.00 11.11
CA VAL A 150 -12.18 -9.69 11.55
C VAL A 150 -12.91 -8.79 10.56
N LEU A 151 -12.26 -7.73 10.08
CA LEU A 151 -12.88 -6.76 9.18
C LEU A 151 -12.86 -7.22 7.71
N GLY A 152 -11.79 -7.88 7.29
CA GLY A 152 -11.61 -8.35 5.92
C GLY A 152 -12.19 -9.75 5.70
N VAL A 153 -11.51 -10.77 6.21
CA VAL A 153 -11.87 -12.17 5.91
C VAL A 153 -13.23 -12.56 6.50
N LEU A 154 -13.52 -12.13 7.74
CA LEU A 154 -14.77 -12.42 8.43
C LEU A 154 -15.79 -11.28 8.32
N GLY A 155 -15.55 -10.26 7.51
CA GLY A 155 -16.42 -9.10 7.37
C GLY A 155 -17.87 -9.44 6.97
N GLY A 156 -18.06 -10.42 6.09
CA GLY A 156 -19.40 -10.93 5.72
C GLY A 156 -20.17 -11.53 6.90
N PRO A 157 -19.62 -12.58 7.55
CA PRO A 157 -20.20 -13.14 8.79
C PRO A 157 -20.38 -12.09 9.90
N LEU A 158 -19.46 -11.14 10.07
CA LEU A 158 -19.56 -10.09 11.07
C LEU A 158 -20.80 -9.20 10.87
N ARG A 159 -21.13 -8.85 9.62
CA ARG A 159 -22.35 -8.10 9.29
C ARG A 159 -23.62 -8.83 9.70
N ALA A 160 -23.64 -10.16 9.51
CA ALA A 160 -24.78 -10.99 9.85
C ALA A 160 -24.95 -11.20 11.37
N LEU A 161 -23.83 -11.49 12.07
CA LEU A 161 -23.85 -11.85 13.49
C LEU A 161 -23.84 -10.65 14.42
N ALA A 162 -23.24 -9.54 14.04
CA ALA A 162 -23.08 -8.35 14.85
C ALA A 162 -23.41 -7.05 14.08
N PRO A 163 -24.71 -6.80 13.76
CA PRO A 163 -25.11 -5.63 12.97
C PRO A 163 -24.67 -4.29 13.57
N ARG A 164 -24.49 -4.22 14.89
CA ARG A 164 -24.00 -3.01 15.58
C ARG A 164 -22.53 -2.68 15.24
N LEU A 165 -21.75 -3.66 14.80
CA LEU A 165 -20.35 -3.48 14.38
C LEU A 165 -20.21 -3.35 12.86
N SER A 166 -21.27 -3.53 12.08
CA SER A 166 -21.25 -3.41 10.63
C SER A 166 -20.77 -2.03 10.17
N PHE A 167 -20.98 -0.98 10.99
CA PHE A 167 -20.54 0.37 10.66
C PHE A 167 -19.00 0.48 10.48
N PHE A 168 -18.22 -0.45 11.05
CA PHE A 168 -16.79 -0.53 10.78
C PHE A 168 -16.50 -1.16 9.40
N ALA A 169 -17.25 -2.20 9.04
CA ALA A 169 -17.11 -2.87 7.76
C ALA A 169 -17.66 -2.03 6.59
N ASP A 170 -18.67 -1.19 6.86
CA ASP A 170 -19.32 -0.31 5.89
C ASP A 170 -18.85 1.16 6.03
N ALA A 171 -17.66 1.35 6.61
CA ALA A 171 -17.13 2.68 6.90
C ALA A 171 -16.82 3.49 5.64
N VAL A 172 -16.36 2.82 4.57
CA VAL A 172 -16.01 3.45 3.31
C VAL A 172 -17.16 3.38 2.34
N THR A 173 -17.63 4.54 1.91
CA THR A 173 -18.68 4.69 0.89
C THR A 173 -18.07 5.07 -0.45
N GLU A 174 -18.85 5.08 -1.51
CA GLU A 174 -18.41 5.57 -2.83
C GLU A 174 -17.91 7.02 -2.80
N LYS A 175 -18.33 7.80 -1.80
CA LYS A 175 -17.91 9.21 -1.60
C LYS A 175 -16.76 9.36 -0.60
N GLY A 176 -16.21 8.28 -0.07
CA GLY A 176 -15.18 8.25 0.97
C GLY A 176 -15.76 7.95 2.36
N THR A 177 -14.92 8.03 3.39
CA THR A 177 -15.32 7.83 4.81
C THR A 177 -15.73 9.14 5.46
N LEU A 178 -14.97 10.20 5.21
CA LEU A 178 -15.17 11.54 5.78
C LEU A 178 -15.65 12.51 4.69
N THR A 179 -16.95 12.68 4.61
CA THR A 179 -17.57 13.66 3.69
C THR A 179 -17.84 14.99 4.41
N PRO A 180 -17.97 16.11 3.71
CA PRO A 180 -18.30 17.40 4.35
C PRO A 180 -19.56 17.35 5.23
N LEU A 181 -20.51 16.46 4.88
CA LEU A 181 -21.77 16.30 5.62
C LEU A 181 -21.60 15.53 6.93
N ASN A 182 -20.59 14.67 7.06
CA ASN A 182 -20.40 13.79 8.20
C ASN A 182 -19.10 14.01 8.98
N ALA A 183 -18.18 14.85 8.48
CA ALA A 183 -16.88 15.12 9.10
C ALA A 183 -17.00 15.70 10.53
N TRP A 184 -18.12 16.32 10.87
CA TRP A 184 -18.41 16.85 12.21
C TRP A 184 -18.88 15.76 13.20
N THR A 185 -19.13 14.53 12.73
CA THR A 185 -19.61 13.44 13.56
C THR A 185 -18.46 12.57 14.02
N LEU A 186 -18.05 12.67 15.30
CA LEU A 186 -16.92 11.93 15.87
C LEU A 186 -17.01 10.40 15.62
N LYS A 187 -18.22 9.85 15.58
CA LYS A 187 -18.46 8.43 15.29
C LYS A 187 -17.89 8.00 13.92
N ARG A 188 -17.85 8.90 12.93
CA ARG A 188 -17.32 8.59 11.58
C ARG A 188 -15.79 8.61 11.54
N TRP A 189 -15.14 9.32 12.45
CA TRP A 189 -13.68 9.32 12.57
C TRP A 189 -13.15 7.99 13.12
N LEU A 190 -13.92 7.31 13.96
CA LEU A 190 -13.44 6.09 14.62
C LEU A 190 -13.03 4.98 13.63
N PRO A 191 -13.83 4.60 12.61
CA PRO A 191 -13.41 3.65 11.59
C PRO A 191 -12.19 4.14 10.78
N PHE A 192 -12.18 5.41 10.39
CA PHE A 192 -11.06 6.00 9.64
C PHE A 192 -9.75 5.92 10.44
N LEU A 193 -9.77 6.32 11.70
CA LEU A 193 -8.61 6.22 12.60
C LEU A 193 -8.17 4.78 12.85
N LEU A 194 -9.12 3.83 12.95
CA LEU A 194 -8.80 2.41 13.08
C LEU A 194 -8.04 1.90 11.84
N LEU A 195 -8.52 2.25 10.64
CA LEU A 195 -7.86 1.86 9.40
C LEU A 195 -6.46 2.50 9.27
N CYS A 196 -6.32 3.78 9.63
CA CYS A 196 -5.02 4.45 9.73
C CYS A 196 -4.10 3.74 10.72
N ALA A 197 -4.62 3.34 11.89
CA ALA A 197 -3.85 2.61 12.89
C ALA A 197 -3.33 1.27 12.36
N VAL A 198 -4.12 0.53 11.57
CA VAL A 198 -3.66 -0.71 10.92
C VAL A 198 -2.53 -0.42 9.93
N LEU A 199 -2.67 0.61 9.09
CA LEU A 199 -1.64 1.01 8.13
C LEU A 199 -0.30 1.30 8.82
N PHE A 200 -0.33 2.13 9.86
CA PHE A 200 0.86 2.53 10.62
C PHE A 200 1.41 1.39 11.48
N ALA A 201 0.55 0.52 12.03
CA ALA A 201 0.99 -0.66 12.77
C ALA A 201 1.78 -1.61 11.87
N CYS A 202 1.31 -1.90 10.64
CA CYS A 202 2.06 -2.68 9.67
C CYS A 202 3.41 -2.03 9.31
N ALA A 203 3.46 -0.71 9.13
CA ALA A 203 4.71 0.00 8.86
C ALA A 203 5.70 -0.11 10.02
N LEU A 204 5.21 0.03 11.27
CA LEU A 204 6.03 -0.13 12.48
C LEU A 204 6.51 -1.57 12.66
N GLU A 205 5.64 -2.56 12.46
CA GLU A 205 6.02 -3.98 12.52
C GLU A 205 7.05 -4.33 11.45
N LEU A 206 6.91 -3.81 10.25
CA LEU A 206 7.88 -3.99 9.17
C LEU A 206 9.25 -3.39 9.56
N TYR A 207 9.24 -2.21 10.16
CA TYR A 207 10.45 -1.58 10.70
C TYR A 207 11.09 -2.44 11.80
N LEU A 208 10.31 -2.95 12.74
CA LEU A 208 10.77 -3.83 13.82
C LEU A 208 11.29 -5.16 13.27
N ALA A 209 10.58 -5.78 12.32
CA ALA A 209 10.96 -7.06 11.71
C ALA A 209 12.28 -6.99 10.95
N LEU A 210 12.53 -5.90 10.23
CA LEU A 210 13.77 -5.68 9.48
C LEU A 210 14.92 -5.17 10.35
N GLY A 211 14.61 -4.66 11.55
CA GLY A 211 15.57 -4.02 12.44
C GLY A 211 15.95 -2.61 11.97
N HIS A 212 16.87 -2.00 12.69
CA HIS A 212 17.28 -0.63 12.41
C HIS A 212 18.17 -0.54 11.17
N GLY A 213 18.03 0.51 10.38
CA GLY A 213 18.92 0.83 9.28
C GLY A 213 18.27 0.86 7.90
N ALA A 214 19.12 0.80 6.86
CA ALA A 214 18.70 0.99 5.47
C ALA A 214 17.63 -0.02 4.99
N ALA A 215 17.70 -1.27 5.43
CA ALA A 215 16.74 -2.30 5.03
C ALA A 215 15.35 -2.02 5.60
N ALA A 216 15.27 -1.60 6.87
CA ALA A 216 14.02 -1.23 7.51
C ALA A 216 13.39 -0.01 6.83
N TYR A 217 14.18 1.03 6.59
CA TYR A 217 13.73 2.21 5.89
C TYR A 217 13.22 1.86 4.47
N ALA A 218 13.98 1.06 3.71
CA ALA A 218 13.59 0.65 2.37
C ALA A 218 12.29 -0.18 2.38
N GLY A 219 12.14 -1.10 3.32
CA GLY A 219 10.93 -1.90 3.46
C GLY A 219 9.70 -1.05 3.73
N VAL A 220 9.79 -0.13 4.70
CA VAL A 220 8.71 0.82 5.01
C VAL A 220 8.42 1.74 3.82
N ALA A 221 9.45 2.24 3.13
CA ALA A 221 9.28 3.08 1.94
C ALA A 221 8.56 2.34 0.81
N VAL A 222 8.91 1.08 0.55
CA VAL A 222 8.23 0.22 -0.45
C VAL A 222 6.76 0.03 -0.08
N TYR A 223 6.48 -0.33 1.17
CA TYR A 223 5.12 -0.55 1.66
C TYR A 223 4.24 0.70 1.54
N LEU A 224 4.73 1.85 2.06
CA LEU A 224 3.98 3.10 2.02
C LEU A 224 3.85 3.67 0.61
N SER A 225 4.86 3.52 -0.25
CA SER A 225 4.77 3.94 -1.65
C SER A 225 3.76 3.11 -2.43
N GLY A 226 3.70 1.79 -2.18
CA GLY A 226 2.67 0.92 -2.75
C GLY A 226 1.27 1.32 -2.30
N PHE A 227 1.06 1.60 -1.03
CA PHE A 227 -0.20 2.11 -0.51
C PHE A 227 -0.57 3.46 -1.14
N ALA A 228 0.37 4.40 -1.18
CA ALA A 228 0.16 5.73 -1.75
C ALA A 228 -0.13 5.69 -3.27
N SER A 229 0.45 4.73 -4.00
CA SER A 229 0.15 4.55 -5.43
C SER A 229 -1.32 4.18 -5.65
N TYR A 230 -1.89 3.34 -4.77
CA TYR A 230 -3.32 3.05 -4.82
C TYR A 230 -4.15 4.27 -4.35
N GLY A 231 -3.73 4.95 -3.29
CA GLY A 231 -4.37 6.17 -2.79
C GLY A 231 -4.42 7.30 -3.83
N ALA A 232 -3.44 7.36 -4.74
CA ALA A 232 -3.43 8.31 -5.84
C ALA A 232 -4.61 8.14 -6.82
N MET A 233 -5.27 6.97 -6.83
CA MET A 233 -6.51 6.76 -7.58
C MET A 233 -7.66 7.66 -7.13
N GLY A 234 -7.59 8.22 -5.92
CA GLY A 234 -8.55 9.24 -5.48
C GLY A 234 -8.60 10.48 -6.37
N PHE A 235 -7.55 10.72 -7.15
CA PHE A 235 -7.47 11.80 -8.13
C PHE A 235 -7.96 11.36 -9.53
N SER A 236 -8.57 10.18 -9.67
CA SER A 236 -9.17 9.70 -10.92
C SER A 236 -10.66 9.41 -10.73
N PRO A 237 -11.53 9.87 -11.64
CA PRO A 237 -12.97 9.56 -11.63
C PRO A 237 -13.26 8.06 -11.74
N SER A 238 -12.32 7.29 -12.29
CA SER A 238 -12.46 5.84 -12.48
C SER A 238 -12.01 4.99 -11.28
N ILE A 239 -11.82 5.60 -10.10
CA ILE A 239 -11.32 4.92 -8.89
C ILE A 239 -12.05 3.60 -8.59
N TRP A 240 -13.37 3.59 -8.67
CA TRP A 240 -14.19 2.40 -8.40
C TRP A 240 -14.22 1.43 -9.60
N ALA A 241 -14.23 1.95 -10.82
CA ALA A 241 -14.23 1.14 -12.04
C ALA A 241 -12.90 0.43 -12.29
N SER A 242 -11.78 1.09 -11.93
CA SER A 242 -10.42 0.53 -12.11
C SER A 242 -9.98 -0.37 -10.96
N GLY A 243 -10.70 -0.40 -9.87
CA GLY A 243 -10.49 -1.03 -8.57
C GLY A 243 -9.38 -2.10 -8.48
N ALA A 244 -9.66 -3.32 -8.96
CA ALA A 244 -8.73 -4.45 -8.81
C ALA A 244 -7.40 -4.25 -9.55
N ARG A 245 -7.42 -3.63 -10.74
CA ARG A 245 -6.21 -3.41 -11.56
C ARG A 245 -5.25 -2.42 -10.93
N SER A 246 -5.77 -1.39 -10.30
CA SER A 246 -4.96 -0.36 -9.61
C SER A 246 -4.29 -0.90 -8.35
N GLY A 247 -4.86 -1.94 -7.71
CA GLY A 247 -4.31 -2.61 -6.54
C GLY A 247 -3.06 -3.44 -6.82
N PHE A 248 -2.73 -3.72 -8.10
CA PHE A 248 -1.57 -4.54 -8.47
C PHE A 248 -0.25 -4.00 -7.90
N PHE A 249 -0.01 -2.70 -7.97
CA PHE A 249 1.23 -2.11 -7.46
C PHE A 249 1.34 -2.21 -5.95
N PHE A 250 0.22 -2.10 -5.24
CA PHE A 250 0.20 -2.34 -3.80
C PHE A 250 0.47 -3.80 -3.46
N ALA A 251 -0.15 -4.74 -4.17
CA ALA A 251 0.12 -6.17 -4.00
C ALA A 251 1.59 -6.50 -4.24
N PHE A 252 2.20 -5.92 -5.29
CA PHE A 252 3.62 -6.09 -5.57
C PHE A 252 4.51 -5.50 -4.46
N ALA A 253 4.13 -4.36 -3.89
CA ALA A 253 4.84 -3.76 -2.75
C ALA A 253 4.77 -4.65 -1.50
N LEU A 254 3.63 -5.30 -1.22
CA LEU A 254 3.49 -6.27 -0.12
C LEU A 254 4.43 -7.47 -0.32
N VAL A 255 4.49 -8.03 -1.54
CA VAL A 255 5.39 -9.15 -1.87
C VAL A 255 6.85 -8.73 -1.72
N ALA A 256 7.22 -7.56 -2.24
CA ALA A 256 8.59 -7.05 -2.14
C ALA A 256 9.00 -6.78 -0.68
N ALA A 257 8.14 -6.14 0.11
CA ALA A 257 8.39 -5.91 1.53
C ALA A 257 8.45 -7.23 2.32
N GLY A 258 7.56 -8.18 2.03
CA GLY A 258 7.57 -9.52 2.60
C GLY A 258 8.85 -10.30 2.29
N ALA A 259 9.34 -10.22 1.06
CA ALA A 259 10.61 -10.85 0.65
C ALA A 259 11.81 -10.26 1.41
N LEU A 260 11.80 -8.94 1.68
CA LEU A 260 12.83 -8.32 2.52
C LEU A 260 12.79 -8.85 3.94
N VAL A 261 11.60 -9.04 4.53
CA VAL A 261 11.41 -9.62 5.86
C VAL A 261 11.93 -11.05 5.90
N LEU A 262 11.50 -11.91 4.96
CA LEU A 262 11.94 -13.31 4.88
C LEU A 262 13.48 -13.42 4.79
N ARG A 263 14.10 -12.55 4.00
CA ARG A 263 15.57 -12.53 3.85
C ARG A 263 16.31 -12.07 5.12
N ALA A 264 15.66 -11.24 5.95
CA ALA A 264 16.28 -10.66 7.14
C ALA A 264 16.13 -11.53 8.40
N LEU A 265 15.28 -12.55 8.36
CA LEU A 265 14.96 -13.38 9.51
C LEU A 265 15.95 -14.51 9.70
N PRO A 266 16.35 -14.80 10.97
CA PRO A 266 17.11 -15.99 11.28
C PRO A 266 16.20 -17.23 11.18
N GLU A 267 16.53 -18.16 10.27
CA GLU A 267 15.75 -19.38 9.99
C GLU A 267 15.34 -20.18 11.23
N LYS A 268 16.21 -20.26 12.25
CA LYS A 268 15.99 -21.07 13.46
C LYS A 268 14.93 -20.53 14.42
N ARG A 269 14.47 -19.29 14.28
CA ARG A 269 13.53 -18.65 15.23
C ARG A 269 12.16 -18.36 14.65
N MET A 270 12.02 -18.50 13.35
CA MET A 270 10.75 -18.23 12.65
C MET A 270 9.75 -19.36 12.95
N PRO A 271 8.50 -19.05 13.30
CA PRO A 271 7.44 -20.05 13.43
C PRO A 271 6.92 -20.46 12.04
N TRP A 272 7.79 -21.12 11.27
CA TRP A 272 7.53 -21.53 9.88
C TRP A 272 6.25 -22.33 9.67
N ARG A 273 5.88 -23.14 10.68
CA ARG A 273 4.64 -23.93 10.62
C ARG A 273 3.42 -23.02 10.57
N VAL A 274 3.36 -21.99 11.44
CA VAL A 274 2.23 -21.05 11.48
C VAL A 274 2.17 -20.26 10.16
N PHE A 275 3.28 -19.67 9.75
CA PHE A 275 3.33 -18.91 8.50
C PHE A 275 3.01 -19.77 7.28
N GLY A 276 3.64 -20.94 7.14
CA GLY A 276 3.47 -21.84 6.02
C GLY A 276 2.04 -22.39 5.92
N CYS A 277 1.45 -22.81 7.04
CA CYS A 277 0.04 -23.26 7.05
C CYS A 277 -0.91 -22.12 6.65
N THR A 278 -0.72 -20.91 7.18
CA THR A 278 -1.56 -19.75 6.82
C THR A 278 -1.42 -19.43 5.32
N ALA A 279 -0.20 -19.37 4.82
CA ALA A 279 0.04 -19.08 3.41
C ALA A 279 -0.56 -20.14 2.49
N ALA A 280 -0.42 -21.43 2.83
CA ALA A 280 -0.98 -22.53 2.08
C ALA A 280 -2.53 -22.51 2.05
N VAL A 281 -3.16 -22.27 3.21
CA VAL A 281 -4.63 -22.17 3.31
C VAL A 281 -5.14 -20.96 2.51
N CYS A 282 -4.51 -19.81 2.61
CA CYS A 282 -4.89 -18.65 1.83
C CYS A 282 -4.68 -18.83 0.33
N ALA A 283 -3.57 -19.47 -0.08
CA ALA A 283 -3.33 -19.77 -1.49
C ALA A 283 -4.39 -20.74 -2.03
N LEU A 284 -4.72 -21.80 -1.27
CA LEU A 284 -5.77 -22.75 -1.66
C LEU A 284 -7.14 -22.05 -1.76
N ALA A 285 -7.50 -21.23 -0.79
CA ALA A 285 -8.74 -20.47 -0.83
C ALA A 285 -8.83 -19.54 -2.06
N GLN A 286 -7.71 -18.87 -2.41
CA GLN A 286 -7.64 -18.05 -3.61
C GLN A 286 -7.78 -18.88 -4.90
N CYS A 287 -7.12 -20.04 -4.97
CA CYS A 287 -7.27 -20.94 -6.11
C CYS A 287 -8.71 -21.44 -6.27
N LEU A 288 -9.35 -21.84 -5.17
CA LEU A 288 -10.75 -22.28 -5.19
C LEU A 288 -11.71 -21.17 -5.62
N SER A 289 -11.49 -19.92 -5.17
CA SER A 289 -12.29 -18.78 -5.59
C SER A 289 -12.16 -18.49 -7.09
N LEU A 290 -10.98 -18.71 -7.68
CA LEU A 290 -10.75 -18.53 -9.12
C LEU A 290 -11.36 -19.66 -9.95
N LEU A 291 -11.48 -20.87 -9.41
CA LEU A 291 -12.09 -22.01 -10.09
C LEU A 291 -13.63 -22.02 -10.01
N GLY A 292 -14.19 -21.33 -9.03
CA GLY A 292 -15.63 -21.20 -8.84
C GLY A 292 -16.25 -19.93 -9.45
N ALA A 293 -15.41 -19.05 -10.03
CA ALA A 293 -15.82 -17.84 -10.74
C ALA A 293 -15.79 -18.09 -12.26
#